data_f0e56c4ecdbb0e9e24d2ea65f6a2ae3a
#
_entry.id   f0e56c4ecdbb0e9e24d2ea65f6a2ae3a
#
_cell.length_a   1.000
_cell.length_b   1.000
_cell.length_c   1.000
_cell.angle_alpha   90.00
_cell.angle_beta   90.00
_cell.angle_gamma   90.00
#
_symmetry.space_group_name_H-M   'P 1'
#
loop_
_entity.id
_entity.type
_entity.pdbx_description
1 polymer ?
#
loop_
_entity_poly.entity_id
_entity_poly.type
_entity_poly.pdbx_seq_one_letter_code
_entity_poly.pdbx_strand_id
1 'polypeptide(L)'
;MKLKTLPIFLAFLAMGFGDAVGPFVGLAKEHFQLTNFMATLIQFVGFIMFFFLSIPMGIYQDKKGKKHVLLLGLGVALIGLIIPIFGGLESYAVFLITILLLGGGASILQVAGNPIMRDVSEEGKYSRNLSLGQFVKAIGSLSGPIIPVVAARWFGAEWTVIFPIYSIALLITIAFLWFTKIEEEKEGDSVRATFKSSLKLLSNGYVSMMVLGIFLYVGAEQCLSSGIPLFLKDNFGIDIQQIGVAGTGLFFLALMIGRFLGAVILNWISAKVFLVVTVLLSLIGIAGMFVGQQTIAIISFFIIGLGFANIFPLIFSITVDKMPERTNELSGLMVMAIVGGAFLPPLMGIVADYTSIAIGFLIPALAVLYISWLSFKNYRSA
;
A
#
# COMPACT_ATOMS: atom_id res chain seq x y z
N MET A 1 -19.32 -6.55 14.41
CA MET A 1 -17.85 -6.69 14.41
C MET A 1 -17.45 -7.18 15.79
N LYS A 2 -16.76 -8.32 15.90
CA LYS A 2 -16.36 -8.85 17.20
C LYS A 2 -15.27 -7.94 17.78
N LEU A 3 -15.29 -7.67 19.10
CA LEU A 3 -14.27 -6.84 19.79
C LEU A 3 -12.83 -7.27 19.48
N LYS A 4 -12.64 -8.55 19.15
CA LYS A 4 -11.35 -9.19 18.79
C LYS A 4 -10.74 -8.65 17.46
N THR A 5 -11.52 -7.98 16.59
CA THR A 5 -11.02 -7.45 15.30
C THR A 5 -10.46 -6.03 15.40
N LEU A 6 -10.79 -5.29 16.45
CA LEU A 6 -10.34 -3.91 16.62
C LEU A 6 -8.81 -3.75 16.61
N PRO A 7 -8.02 -4.57 17.34
CA PRO A 7 -6.55 -4.45 17.32
C PRO A 7 -5.95 -4.72 15.93
N ILE A 8 -6.61 -5.56 15.12
CA ILE A 8 -6.17 -5.85 13.75
C ILE A 8 -6.40 -4.61 12.86
N PHE A 9 -7.56 -3.94 12.99
CA PHE A 9 -7.79 -2.69 12.28
C PHE A 9 -6.84 -1.57 12.72
N LEU A 10 -6.47 -1.49 14.01
CA LEU A 10 -5.43 -0.59 14.47
C LEU A 10 -4.05 -0.92 13.87
N ALA A 11 -3.74 -2.21 13.68
CA ALA A 11 -2.53 -2.60 12.95
C ALA A 11 -2.60 -2.18 11.47
N PHE A 12 -3.75 -2.25 10.81
CA PHE A 12 -3.93 -1.69 9.47
C PHE A 12 -3.76 -0.17 9.44
N LEU A 13 -4.26 0.55 10.45
CA LEU A 13 -4.01 1.99 10.59
C LEU A 13 -2.49 2.26 10.64
N ALA A 14 -1.77 1.50 11.47
CA ALA A 14 -0.32 1.60 11.62
C ALA A 14 0.44 1.26 10.31
N MET A 15 -0.04 0.32 9.51
CA MET A 15 0.52 0.07 8.16
C MET A 15 0.46 1.33 7.29
N GLY A 16 -0.60 2.14 7.43
CA GLY A 16 -0.77 3.40 6.72
C GLY A 16 0.30 4.44 7.04
N PHE A 17 0.91 4.39 8.22
CA PHE A 17 2.01 5.28 8.58
C PHE A 17 3.25 5.05 7.70
N GLY A 18 3.48 3.82 7.26
CA GLY A 18 4.54 3.52 6.28
C GLY A 18 4.26 4.12 4.90
N ASP A 19 3.00 4.19 4.47
CA ASP A 19 2.63 4.81 3.20
C ASP A 19 2.73 6.35 3.26
N ALA A 20 2.66 6.95 4.47
CA ALA A 20 2.83 8.39 4.69
C ALA A 20 4.23 8.92 4.36
N VAL A 21 5.18 8.03 4.04
CA VAL A 21 6.55 8.41 3.61
C VAL A 21 6.52 9.31 2.36
N GLY A 22 5.57 9.12 1.45
CA GLY A 22 5.44 9.94 0.25
C GLY A 22 5.32 11.45 0.54
N PRO A 23 4.37 11.91 1.36
CA PRO A 23 4.29 13.30 1.82
C PRO A 23 5.55 13.82 2.53
N PHE A 24 6.27 12.95 3.24
CA PHE A 24 7.51 13.36 3.93
C PHE A 24 8.64 13.74 2.97
N VAL A 25 8.64 13.26 1.74
CA VAL A 25 9.67 13.57 0.74
C VAL A 25 9.80 15.08 0.52
N GLY A 26 8.67 15.78 0.36
CA GLY A 26 8.66 17.23 0.20
C GLY A 26 9.18 17.97 1.43
N LEU A 27 8.67 17.62 2.60
CA LEU A 27 9.06 18.22 3.88
C LEU A 27 10.55 17.98 4.20
N ALA A 28 11.02 16.74 3.99
CA ALA A 28 12.42 16.38 4.21
C ALA A 28 13.35 17.07 3.18
N LYS A 29 12.91 17.23 1.93
CA LYS A 29 13.69 17.94 0.90
C LYS A 29 13.96 19.38 1.31
N GLU A 30 12.96 20.09 1.82
CA GLU A 30 13.11 21.45 2.32
C GLU A 30 13.96 21.51 3.60
N HIS A 31 13.68 20.62 4.55
CA HIS A 31 14.36 20.60 5.85
C HIS A 31 15.87 20.32 5.72
N PHE A 32 16.24 19.32 4.89
CA PHE A 32 17.65 18.92 4.72
C PHE A 32 18.32 19.54 3.48
N GLN A 33 17.64 20.43 2.74
CA GLN A 33 18.15 21.04 1.51
C GLN A 33 18.62 19.98 0.49
N LEU A 34 17.80 18.93 0.26
CA LEU A 34 18.16 17.78 -0.55
C LEU A 34 18.13 18.07 -2.05
N THR A 35 19.01 17.41 -2.80
CA THR A 35 18.87 17.29 -4.24
C THR A 35 17.66 16.43 -4.60
N ASN A 36 17.20 16.50 -5.87
CA ASN A 36 16.10 15.64 -6.33
C ASN A 36 16.43 14.15 -6.16
N PHE A 37 17.67 13.77 -6.49
CA PHE A 37 18.13 12.39 -6.33
C PHE A 37 18.06 11.91 -4.87
N MET A 38 18.59 12.71 -3.92
CA MET A 38 18.51 12.36 -2.49
C MET A 38 17.04 12.26 -2.03
N ALA A 39 16.17 13.15 -2.48
CA ALA A 39 14.75 13.08 -2.14
C ALA A 39 14.08 11.78 -2.63
N THR A 40 14.45 11.26 -3.82
CA THR A 40 13.92 9.98 -4.32
C THR A 40 14.38 8.77 -3.51
N LEU A 41 15.57 8.83 -2.87
CA LEU A 41 16.07 7.76 -2.01
C LEU A 41 15.14 7.51 -0.80
N ILE A 42 14.41 8.51 -0.34
CA ILE A 42 13.46 8.37 0.78
C ILE A 42 12.39 7.32 0.43
N GLN A 43 11.77 7.43 -0.74
CA GLN A 43 10.78 6.44 -1.18
C GLN A 43 11.41 5.08 -1.45
N PHE A 44 12.56 5.05 -2.11
CA PHE A 44 13.28 3.81 -2.37
C PHE A 44 13.57 3.04 -1.08
N VAL A 45 14.13 3.72 -0.06
CA VAL A 45 14.44 3.13 1.25
C VAL A 45 13.18 2.62 1.95
N GLY A 46 12.06 3.33 1.84
CA GLY A 46 10.77 2.90 2.41
C GLY A 46 10.25 1.61 1.77
N PHE A 47 10.37 1.47 0.44
CA PHE A 47 9.83 0.31 -0.28
C PHE A 47 10.78 -0.89 -0.38
N ILE A 48 12.10 -0.69 -0.32
CA ILE A 48 13.06 -1.79 -0.52
C ILE A 48 12.95 -2.88 0.56
N MET A 49 12.49 -2.52 1.76
CA MET A 49 12.30 -3.48 2.86
C MET A 49 11.19 -4.50 2.56
N PHE A 50 10.23 -4.18 1.70
CA PHE A 50 9.23 -5.13 1.23
C PHE A 50 9.88 -6.30 0.49
N PHE A 51 10.93 -6.04 -0.28
CA PHE A 51 11.67 -7.10 -0.96
C PHE A 51 12.43 -8.01 0.02
N PHE A 52 13.14 -7.42 0.97
CA PHE A 52 14.03 -8.20 1.84
C PHE A 52 13.30 -8.91 2.98
N LEU A 53 12.25 -8.29 3.56
CA LEU A 53 11.64 -8.81 4.79
C LEU A 53 10.42 -9.70 4.53
N SER A 54 9.71 -9.55 3.41
CA SER A 54 8.40 -10.19 3.24
C SER A 54 8.46 -11.72 3.27
N ILE A 55 9.35 -12.36 2.51
CA ILE A 55 9.48 -13.82 2.51
C ILE A 55 10.00 -14.34 3.86
N PRO A 56 11.08 -13.79 4.46
CA PRO A 56 11.52 -14.19 5.79
C PRO A 56 10.44 -14.09 6.86
N MET A 57 9.63 -13.02 6.82
CA MET A 57 8.55 -12.84 7.79
C MET A 57 7.36 -13.77 7.52
N GLY A 58 7.06 -14.10 6.26
CA GLY A 58 6.09 -15.14 5.90
C GLY A 58 6.47 -16.52 6.47
N ILE A 59 7.75 -16.86 6.43
CA ILE A 59 8.28 -18.09 7.04
C ILE A 59 8.27 -18.00 8.57
N TYR A 60 8.58 -16.84 9.12
CA TYR A 60 8.64 -16.63 10.56
C TYR A 60 7.25 -16.70 11.18
N GLN A 61 6.21 -16.17 10.53
CA GLN A 61 4.84 -16.28 11.03
C GLN A 61 4.30 -17.71 11.03
N ASP A 62 4.73 -18.55 10.10
CA ASP A 62 4.40 -19.99 10.08
C ASP A 62 4.87 -20.70 11.36
N LYS A 63 6.01 -20.27 11.93
CA LYS A 63 6.60 -20.84 13.14
C LYS A 63 6.08 -20.21 14.43
N LYS A 64 5.84 -18.92 14.45
CA LYS A 64 5.59 -18.11 15.66
C LYS A 64 4.17 -17.55 15.74
N GLY A 65 3.40 -17.66 14.66
CA GLY A 65 2.05 -17.10 14.55
C GLY A 65 2.04 -15.67 14.02
N LYS A 66 0.92 -15.31 13.41
CA LYS A 66 0.68 -14.02 12.74
C LYS A 66 0.63 -12.85 13.73
N LYS A 67 0.01 -13.06 14.91
CA LYS A 67 -0.03 -12.07 16.00
C LYS A 67 1.36 -11.66 16.46
N HIS A 68 2.27 -12.66 16.61
CA HIS A 68 3.65 -12.39 17.02
C HIS A 68 4.38 -11.53 16.00
N VAL A 69 4.19 -11.81 14.70
CA VAL A 69 4.78 -11.04 13.61
C VAL A 69 4.19 -9.63 13.54
N LEU A 70 2.88 -9.44 13.80
CA LEU A 70 2.28 -8.10 13.92
C LEU A 70 2.94 -7.30 15.03
N LEU A 71 3.12 -7.87 16.21
CA LEU A 71 3.81 -7.20 17.33
C LEU A 71 5.25 -6.84 16.98
N LEU A 72 5.96 -7.72 16.29
CA LEU A 72 7.31 -7.44 15.79
C LEU A 72 7.33 -6.25 14.82
N GLY A 73 6.40 -6.22 13.85
CA GLY A 73 6.30 -5.12 12.89
C GLY A 73 5.99 -3.77 13.54
N LEU A 74 5.06 -3.77 14.51
CA LEU A 74 4.76 -2.58 15.31
C LEU A 74 5.98 -2.12 16.12
N GLY A 75 6.74 -3.06 16.71
CA GLY A 75 7.96 -2.76 17.47
C GLY A 75 9.05 -2.15 16.60
N VAL A 76 9.29 -2.72 15.40
CA VAL A 76 10.28 -2.19 14.43
C VAL A 76 9.89 -0.78 13.99
N ALA A 77 8.63 -0.54 13.63
CA ALA A 77 8.14 0.79 13.26
C ALA A 77 8.28 1.78 14.42
N LEU A 78 7.95 1.37 15.64
CA LEU A 78 8.08 2.20 16.85
C LEU A 78 9.53 2.61 17.10
N ILE A 79 10.48 1.68 17.00
CA ILE A 79 11.92 1.99 17.13
C ILE A 79 12.31 3.06 16.11
N GLY A 80 11.89 2.91 14.84
CA GLY A 80 12.15 3.90 13.80
C GLY A 80 11.64 5.29 14.17
N LEU A 81 10.41 5.39 14.68
CA LEU A 81 9.79 6.68 15.06
C LEU A 81 10.38 7.32 16.32
N ILE A 82 10.92 6.50 17.22
CA ILE A 82 11.54 6.98 18.48
C ILE A 82 12.92 7.60 18.20
N ILE A 83 13.65 7.12 17.22
CA ILE A 83 14.99 7.64 16.89
C ILE A 83 15.01 9.17 16.72
N PRO A 84 14.17 9.79 15.86
CA PRO A 84 14.18 11.24 15.71
C PRO A 84 13.66 12.00 16.94
N ILE A 85 12.85 11.37 17.80
CA ILE A 85 12.32 12.02 19.02
C ILE A 85 13.43 12.25 20.04
N PHE A 86 14.32 11.26 20.23
CA PHE A 86 15.39 11.34 21.25
C PHE A 86 16.74 11.72 20.63
N GLY A 87 17.01 11.37 19.38
CA GLY A 87 18.28 11.65 18.69
C GLY A 87 18.29 12.94 17.88
N GLY A 88 17.14 13.63 17.79
CA GLY A 88 16.97 14.77 16.88
C GLY A 88 16.87 14.35 15.40
N LEU A 89 16.50 15.30 14.56
CA LEU A 89 16.35 15.12 13.11
C LEU A 89 17.33 16.04 12.34
N GLU A 90 18.54 16.20 12.86
CA GLU A 90 19.56 17.07 12.24
C GLU A 90 20.26 16.41 11.05
N SER A 91 20.27 15.08 11.01
CA SER A 91 20.97 14.31 9.97
C SER A 91 20.00 13.61 9.03
N TYR A 92 20.20 13.83 7.72
CA TYR A 92 19.48 13.08 6.68
C TYR A 92 19.67 11.56 6.78
N ALA A 93 20.86 11.10 7.22
CA ALA A 93 21.13 9.67 7.44
C ALA A 93 20.26 9.10 8.57
N VAL A 94 20.06 9.83 9.65
CA VAL A 94 19.14 9.45 10.75
C VAL A 94 17.71 9.37 10.23
N PHE A 95 17.28 10.33 9.41
CA PHE A 95 15.96 10.29 8.77
C PHE A 95 15.81 9.07 7.86
N LEU A 96 16.79 8.73 7.04
CA LEU A 96 16.74 7.52 6.21
C LEU A 96 16.66 6.24 7.04
N ILE A 97 17.33 6.14 8.17
CA ILE A 97 17.21 5.00 9.10
C ILE A 97 15.79 4.93 9.68
N THR A 98 15.22 6.08 10.04
CA THR A 98 13.82 6.17 10.48
C THR A 98 12.86 5.61 9.42
N ILE A 99 13.01 6.05 8.17
CA ILE A 99 12.19 5.60 7.04
C ILE A 99 12.41 4.11 6.74
N LEU A 100 13.65 3.63 6.81
CA LEU A 100 13.99 2.21 6.64
C LEU A 100 13.26 1.32 7.66
N LEU A 101 13.28 1.71 8.93
CA LEU A 101 12.62 0.97 10.00
C LEU A 101 11.10 1.10 9.92
N LEU A 102 10.57 2.26 9.57
CA LEU A 102 9.14 2.45 9.35
C LEU A 102 8.63 1.60 8.17
N GLY A 103 9.33 1.61 7.04
CA GLY A 103 9.04 0.77 5.88
C GLY A 103 9.21 -0.72 6.19
N GLY A 104 10.25 -1.10 6.94
CA GLY A 104 10.45 -2.45 7.43
C GLY A 104 9.31 -2.92 8.34
N GLY A 105 8.91 -2.09 9.28
CA GLY A 105 7.74 -2.35 10.13
C GLY A 105 6.45 -2.51 9.32
N ALA A 106 6.21 -1.62 8.35
CA ALA A 106 5.05 -1.69 7.47
C ALA A 106 5.04 -2.98 6.61
N SER A 107 6.20 -3.40 6.10
CA SER A 107 6.34 -4.68 5.39
C SER A 107 5.97 -5.87 6.26
N ILE A 108 6.53 -5.95 7.47
CA ILE A 108 6.25 -7.01 8.44
C ILE A 108 4.76 -7.03 8.81
N LEU A 109 4.17 -5.86 9.06
CA LEU A 109 2.75 -5.71 9.36
C LEU A 109 1.86 -6.21 8.23
N GLN A 110 2.20 -5.92 6.97
CA GLN A 110 1.40 -6.36 5.82
C GLN A 110 1.49 -7.87 5.60
N VAL A 111 2.65 -8.48 5.83
CA VAL A 111 2.83 -9.94 5.73
C VAL A 111 1.91 -10.69 6.69
N ALA A 112 1.74 -10.20 7.91
CA ALA A 112 0.91 -10.87 8.92
C ALA A 112 -0.53 -10.34 8.98
N GLY A 113 -0.74 -9.05 8.72
CA GLY A 113 -2.04 -8.41 8.83
C GLY A 113 -3.04 -8.84 7.76
N ASN A 114 -2.58 -9.04 6.53
CA ASN A 114 -3.45 -9.50 5.46
C ASN A 114 -3.98 -10.92 5.74
N PRO A 115 -3.17 -11.94 6.05
CA PRO A 115 -3.67 -13.28 6.34
C PRO A 115 -4.40 -13.39 7.69
N ILE A 116 -4.00 -12.66 8.74
CA ILE A 116 -4.73 -12.71 10.02
C ILE A 116 -6.17 -12.15 9.88
N MET A 117 -6.40 -11.25 8.92
CA MET A 117 -7.75 -10.79 8.60
C MET A 117 -8.62 -11.95 8.11
N ARG A 118 -8.05 -12.95 7.42
CA ARG A 118 -8.76 -14.17 7.04
C ARG A 118 -9.17 -14.97 8.26
N ASP A 119 -8.26 -15.20 9.20
CA ASP A 119 -8.50 -16.00 10.41
C ASP A 119 -9.63 -15.44 11.29
N VAL A 120 -9.82 -14.10 11.30
CA VAL A 120 -10.86 -13.44 12.08
C VAL A 120 -12.14 -13.14 11.29
N SER A 121 -12.16 -13.46 10.00
CA SER A 121 -13.31 -13.26 9.12
C SER A 121 -14.25 -14.46 9.16
N GLU A 122 -15.56 -14.19 9.01
CA GLU A 122 -16.53 -15.23 8.74
C GLU A 122 -16.28 -15.81 7.33
N GLU A 123 -16.67 -17.07 7.13
CA GLU A 123 -16.54 -17.73 5.84
C GLU A 123 -17.17 -16.90 4.71
N GLY A 124 -16.44 -16.79 3.59
CA GLY A 124 -16.85 -15.96 2.43
C GLY A 124 -16.74 -14.44 2.60
N LYS A 125 -16.32 -13.93 3.78
CA LYS A 125 -16.22 -12.48 4.04
C LYS A 125 -14.79 -11.93 4.08
N TYR A 126 -13.80 -12.74 3.73
CA TYR A 126 -12.40 -12.33 3.78
C TYR A 126 -12.10 -11.11 2.89
N SER A 127 -12.47 -11.14 1.61
CA SER A 127 -12.22 -10.03 0.68
C SER A 127 -12.85 -8.72 1.15
N ARG A 128 -14.09 -8.79 1.68
CA ARG A 128 -14.78 -7.65 2.27
C ARG A 128 -14.02 -7.05 3.45
N ASN A 129 -13.62 -7.90 4.39
CA ASN A 129 -12.94 -7.46 5.60
C ASN A 129 -11.53 -6.96 5.30
N LEU A 130 -10.85 -7.55 4.30
CA LEU A 130 -9.56 -7.07 3.83
C LEU A 130 -9.69 -5.68 3.16
N SER A 131 -10.72 -5.45 2.34
CA SER A 131 -11.02 -4.13 1.77
C SER A 131 -11.30 -3.08 2.86
N LEU A 132 -12.04 -3.46 3.92
CA LEU A 132 -12.26 -2.59 5.07
C LEU A 132 -10.95 -2.32 5.83
N GLY A 133 -10.08 -3.30 5.99
CA GLY A 133 -8.73 -3.13 6.54
C GLY A 133 -7.91 -2.12 5.72
N GLN A 134 -7.94 -2.24 4.41
CA GLN A 134 -7.27 -1.30 3.51
C GLN A 134 -7.87 0.11 3.56
N PHE A 135 -9.18 0.24 3.81
CA PHE A 135 -9.80 1.55 4.09
C PHE A 135 -9.24 2.18 5.36
N VAL A 136 -9.13 1.42 6.45
CA VAL A 136 -8.54 1.89 7.71
C VAL A 136 -7.05 2.25 7.51
N LYS A 137 -6.31 1.44 6.73
CA LYS A 137 -4.94 1.75 6.32
C LYS A 137 -4.87 3.11 5.59
N ALA A 138 -5.80 3.38 4.67
CA ALA A 138 -5.84 4.65 3.94
C ALA A 138 -6.05 5.86 4.86
N ILE A 139 -6.80 5.71 5.96
CA ILE A 139 -6.91 6.76 6.99
C ILE A 139 -5.54 7.04 7.61
N GLY A 140 -4.78 6.00 7.92
CA GLY A 140 -3.41 6.12 8.40
C GLY A 140 -2.50 6.85 7.40
N SER A 141 -2.57 6.49 6.12
CA SER A 141 -1.78 7.13 5.05
C SER A 141 -2.12 8.61 4.88
N LEU A 142 -3.42 8.95 4.92
CA LEU A 142 -3.89 10.34 4.84
C LEU A 142 -3.52 11.19 6.05
N SER A 143 -3.27 10.58 7.22
CA SER A 143 -2.83 11.31 8.40
C SER A 143 -1.45 11.96 8.19
N GLY A 144 -0.62 11.39 7.31
CA GLY A 144 0.72 11.90 6.99
C GLY A 144 0.75 13.35 6.52
N PRO A 145 0.01 13.73 5.46
CA PRO A 145 -0.05 15.13 5.03
C PRO A 145 -0.93 16.01 5.94
N ILE A 146 -1.93 15.45 6.62
CA ILE A 146 -2.90 16.24 7.41
C ILE A 146 -2.30 16.69 8.74
N ILE A 147 -1.63 15.81 9.47
CA ILE A 147 -1.11 16.13 10.81
C ILE A 147 -0.12 17.31 10.78
N PRO A 148 0.90 17.37 9.89
CA PRO A 148 1.79 18.52 9.83
C PRO A 148 1.07 19.84 9.54
N VAL A 149 0.11 19.84 8.63
CA VAL A 149 -0.64 21.07 8.28
C VAL A 149 -1.49 21.56 9.45
N VAL A 150 -2.18 20.65 10.13
CA VAL A 150 -3.00 20.98 11.32
C VAL A 150 -2.11 21.45 12.46
N ALA A 151 -0.98 20.78 12.69
CA ALA A 151 -0.03 21.13 13.73
C ALA A 151 0.57 22.53 13.50
N ALA A 152 1.00 22.85 12.30
CA ALA A 152 1.54 24.15 11.95
C ALA A 152 0.47 25.26 12.08
N ARG A 153 -0.74 25.03 11.56
CA ARG A 153 -1.78 26.05 11.48
C ARG A 153 -2.42 26.38 12.83
N TRP A 154 -2.64 25.38 13.67
CA TRP A 154 -3.39 25.56 14.92
C TRP A 154 -2.52 25.63 16.17
N PHE A 155 -1.33 25.04 16.11
CA PHE A 155 -0.44 24.94 17.28
C PHE A 155 0.94 25.58 17.04
N GLY A 156 1.24 26.08 15.84
CA GLY A 156 2.56 26.60 15.50
C GLY A 156 3.68 25.56 15.62
N ALA A 157 3.34 24.28 15.56
CA ALA A 157 4.27 23.18 15.73
C ALA A 157 4.91 22.77 14.40
N GLU A 158 6.13 22.26 14.47
CA GLU A 158 6.84 21.74 13.30
C GLU A 158 6.22 20.42 12.81
N TRP A 159 6.48 20.08 11.54
CA TRP A 159 6.03 18.82 10.95
C TRP A 159 6.51 17.56 11.69
N THR A 160 7.60 17.65 12.41
CA THR A 160 8.22 16.59 13.22
C THR A 160 7.31 16.06 14.34
N VAL A 161 6.28 16.82 14.73
CA VAL A 161 5.25 16.38 15.71
C VAL A 161 4.56 15.08 15.31
N ILE A 162 4.63 14.69 14.05
CA ILE A 162 4.07 13.43 13.57
C ILE A 162 4.75 12.21 14.20
N PHE A 163 6.04 12.27 14.51
CA PHE A 163 6.78 11.17 15.13
C PHE A 163 6.23 10.77 16.50
N PRO A 164 6.06 11.70 17.47
CA PRO A 164 5.45 11.34 18.74
C PRO A 164 3.98 10.92 18.61
N ILE A 165 3.19 11.53 17.71
CA ILE A 165 1.78 11.14 17.49
C ILE A 165 1.71 9.70 16.99
N TYR A 166 2.50 9.33 15.99
CA TYR A 166 2.54 7.97 15.47
C TYR A 166 3.09 6.98 16.52
N SER A 167 4.09 7.37 17.29
CA SER A 167 4.63 6.52 18.38
C SER A 167 3.58 6.19 19.41
N ILE A 168 2.77 7.17 19.84
CA ILE A 168 1.66 6.95 20.78
C ILE A 168 0.61 6.00 20.17
N ALA A 169 0.25 6.21 18.90
CA ALA A 169 -0.70 5.34 18.20
C ALA A 169 -0.19 3.89 18.10
N LEU A 170 1.12 3.69 17.82
CA LEU A 170 1.73 2.35 17.81
C LEU A 170 1.75 1.72 19.20
N LEU A 171 2.08 2.47 20.25
CA LEU A 171 2.07 1.96 21.64
C LEU A 171 0.67 1.51 22.05
N ILE A 172 -0.36 2.29 21.73
CA ILE A 172 -1.76 1.93 21.96
C ILE A 172 -2.09 0.65 21.19
N THR A 173 -1.70 0.55 19.91
CA THR A 173 -1.96 -0.63 19.09
C THR A 173 -1.27 -1.87 19.64
N ILE A 174 0.01 -1.75 20.07
CA ILE A 174 0.76 -2.83 20.70
C ILE A 174 0.04 -3.30 21.96
N ALA A 175 -0.38 -2.39 22.84
CA ALA A 175 -1.08 -2.72 24.07
C ALA A 175 -2.40 -3.47 23.78
N PHE A 176 -3.23 -2.96 22.88
CA PHE A 176 -4.48 -3.62 22.50
C PHE A 176 -4.22 -5.01 21.89
N LEU A 177 -3.24 -5.14 21.00
CA LEU A 177 -2.93 -6.41 20.36
C LEU A 177 -2.35 -7.42 21.37
N TRP A 178 -1.51 -6.95 22.31
CA TRP A 178 -0.91 -7.81 23.33
C TRP A 178 -1.96 -8.49 24.21
N PHE A 179 -2.94 -7.73 24.70
CA PHE A 179 -3.98 -8.23 25.60
C PHE A 179 -5.12 -8.97 24.89
N THR A 180 -5.24 -8.88 23.55
CA THR A 180 -6.31 -9.55 22.81
C THR A 180 -5.90 -10.98 22.45
N LYS A 181 -6.72 -11.97 22.83
CA LYS A 181 -6.57 -13.36 22.34
C LYS A 181 -7.13 -13.44 20.92
N ILE A 182 -6.27 -13.75 19.96
CA ILE A 182 -6.61 -14.03 18.58
C ILE A 182 -6.44 -15.52 18.35
N GLU A 183 -7.49 -16.17 17.90
CA GLU A 183 -7.45 -17.56 17.47
C GLU A 183 -7.00 -17.57 16.02
N GLU A 184 -5.77 -18.01 15.80
CA GLU A 184 -5.19 -18.14 14.47
C GLU A 184 -5.53 -19.53 13.93
N GLU A 185 -5.97 -19.59 12.66
CA GLU A 185 -6.07 -20.88 11.97
C GLU A 185 -4.67 -21.44 11.84
N LYS A 186 -4.42 -22.58 12.51
CA LYS A 186 -3.21 -23.35 12.27
C LYS A 186 -3.37 -23.98 10.89
N GLU A 187 -2.48 -23.66 9.99
CA GLU A 187 -2.33 -24.45 8.77
C GLU A 187 -2.03 -25.87 9.24
N GLY A 188 -2.96 -26.84 8.98
CA GLY A 188 -2.86 -28.23 9.43
C GLY A 188 -1.52 -28.86 9.08
N ASP A 189 -1.36 -30.16 8.86
CA ASP A 189 -0.10 -30.86 8.47
C ASP A 189 0.60 -30.32 7.21
N SER A 190 0.55 -28.99 7.02
CA SER A 190 1.15 -28.23 5.94
C SER A 190 2.68 -28.36 5.97
N VAL A 191 3.25 -28.58 4.82
CA VAL A 191 4.71 -28.53 4.60
C VAL A 191 5.23 -27.19 5.13
N ARG A 192 6.07 -27.23 6.17
CA ARG A 192 6.65 -26.03 6.81
C ARG A 192 7.21 -25.08 5.75
N ALA A 193 6.80 -23.84 5.85
CA ALA A 193 7.28 -22.80 4.95
C ALA A 193 8.80 -22.66 5.03
N THR A 194 9.45 -22.66 3.88
CA THR A 194 10.90 -22.42 3.72
C THR A 194 11.13 -21.41 2.62
N PHE A 195 12.28 -20.76 2.60
CA PHE A 195 12.62 -19.83 1.52
C PHE A 195 12.56 -20.49 0.14
N LYS A 196 13.06 -21.75 0.05
CA LYS A 196 13.02 -22.54 -1.18
C LYS A 196 11.59 -22.90 -1.60
N SER A 197 10.72 -23.28 -0.64
CA SER A 197 9.31 -23.61 -0.95
C SER A 197 8.52 -22.38 -1.35
N SER A 198 8.75 -21.23 -0.70
CA SER A 198 8.13 -19.96 -1.07
C SER A 198 8.52 -19.56 -2.50
N LEU A 199 9.81 -19.55 -2.84
CA LEU A 199 10.26 -19.25 -4.21
C LEU A 199 9.78 -20.27 -5.23
N LYS A 200 9.68 -21.55 -4.85
CA LYS A 200 9.15 -22.60 -5.72
C LYS A 200 7.68 -22.35 -6.09
N LEU A 201 6.91 -21.64 -5.26
CA LEU A 201 5.56 -21.24 -5.63
C LEU A 201 5.52 -20.33 -6.85
N LEU A 202 6.57 -19.56 -7.13
CA LEU A 202 6.68 -18.80 -8.38
C LEU A 202 6.79 -19.68 -9.62
N SER A 203 7.13 -20.96 -9.51
CA SER A 203 7.04 -21.91 -10.63
C SER A 203 5.59 -22.30 -10.94
N ASN A 204 4.65 -22.04 -10.05
CA ASN A 204 3.23 -22.16 -10.34
C ASN A 204 2.78 -20.95 -11.16
N GLY A 205 2.40 -21.16 -12.41
CA GLY A 205 2.01 -20.09 -13.33
C GLY A 205 0.85 -19.21 -12.81
N TYR A 206 -0.07 -19.77 -12.02
CA TYR A 206 -1.14 -19.00 -11.40
C TYR A 206 -0.57 -18.02 -10.34
N VAL A 207 0.26 -18.52 -9.44
CA VAL A 207 0.88 -17.71 -8.38
C VAL A 207 1.74 -16.59 -8.98
N SER A 208 2.60 -16.94 -9.95
CA SER A 208 3.44 -15.94 -10.64
C SER A 208 2.61 -14.83 -11.31
N MET A 209 1.50 -15.17 -11.95
CA MET A 209 0.60 -14.17 -12.55
C MET A 209 -0.01 -13.24 -11.49
N MET A 210 -0.44 -13.78 -10.35
CA MET A 210 -1.04 -12.97 -9.26
C MET A 210 0.01 -12.08 -8.58
N VAL A 211 1.22 -12.60 -8.33
CA VAL A 211 2.36 -11.85 -7.78
C VAL A 211 2.77 -10.72 -8.72
N LEU A 212 2.90 -11.01 -10.03
CA LEU A 212 3.16 -9.98 -11.04
C LEU A 212 2.02 -8.95 -11.11
N GLY A 213 0.77 -9.39 -10.92
CA GLY A 213 -0.39 -8.50 -10.84
C GLY A 213 -0.27 -7.48 -9.71
N ILE A 214 0.17 -7.89 -8.52
CA ILE A 214 0.43 -6.97 -7.39
C ILE A 214 1.62 -6.06 -7.68
N PHE A 215 2.72 -6.59 -8.21
CA PHE A 215 3.88 -5.79 -8.58
C PHE A 215 3.52 -4.65 -9.54
N LEU A 216 2.80 -4.98 -10.59
CA LEU A 216 2.35 -4.01 -11.59
C LEU A 216 1.30 -3.04 -11.02
N TYR A 217 0.39 -3.53 -10.17
CA TYR A 217 -0.62 -2.69 -9.53
C TYR A 217 0.03 -1.62 -8.64
N VAL A 218 0.91 -2.02 -7.71
CA VAL A 218 1.54 -1.07 -6.79
C VAL A 218 2.46 -0.12 -7.55
N GLY A 219 3.16 -0.63 -8.57
CA GLY A 219 3.95 0.22 -9.45
C GLY A 219 3.10 1.25 -10.18
N ALA A 220 1.95 0.87 -10.74
CA ALA A 220 1.03 1.78 -11.41
C ALA A 220 0.40 2.80 -10.43
N GLU A 221 0.05 2.36 -9.21
CA GLU A 221 -0.45 3.25 -8.15
C GLU A 221 0.56 4.36 -7.82
N GLN A 222 1.83 4.00 -7.70
CA GLN A 222 2.91 4.96 -7.44
C GLN A 222 3.20 5.87 -8.64
N CYS A 223 3.14 5.35 -9.87
CA CYS A 223 3.22 6.16 -11.09
C CYS A 223 2.11 7.22 -11.14
N LEU A 224 0.88 6.84 -10.84
CA LEU A 224 -0.26 7.76 -10.79
C LEU A 224 -0.06 8.79 -9.69
N SER A 225 0.26 8.35 -8.48
CA SER A 225 0.48 9.22 -7.32
C SER A 225 1.50 10.32 -7.59
N SER A 226 2.64 9.99 -8.18
CA SER A 226 3.73 10.94 -8.47
C SER A 226 3.53 11.69 -9.79
N GLY A 227 2.91 11.07 -10.78
CA GLY A 227 2.78 11.61 -12.14
C GLY A 227 1.60 12.55 -12.34
N ILE A 228 0.50 12.42 -11.59
CA ILE A 228 -0.70 13.27 -11.76
C ILE A 228 -0.38 14.76 -11.71
N PRO A 229 0.37 15.29 -10.72
CA PRO A 229 0.71 16.71 -10.69
C PRO A 229 1.50 17.16 -11.92
N LEU A 230 2.45 16.35 -12.35
CA LEU A 230 3.27 16.63 -13.54
C LEU A 230 2.42 16.64 -14.81
N PHE A 231 1.52 15.66 -14.94
CA PHE A 231 0.60 15.59 -16.08
C PHE A 231 -0.30 16.82 -16.17
N LEU A 232 -0.86 17.26 -15.06
CA LEU A 232 -1.73 18.43 -14.98
C LEU A 232 -0.97 19.72 -15.31
N LYS A 233 0.28 19.84 -14.84
CA LYS A 233 1.14 20.98 -15.14
C LYS A 233 1.49 21.03 -16.62
N ASP A 234 2.02 19.93 -17.17
CA ASP A 234 2.58 19.93 -18.53
C ASP A 234 1.49 20.02 -19.61
N ASN A 235 0.32 19.40 -19.38
CA ASN A 235 -0.76 19.40 -20.38
C ASN A 235 -1.76 20.56 -20.25
N PHE A 236 -1.92 21.13 -19.04
CA PHE A 236 -2.94 22.15 -18.77
C PHE A 236 -2.40 23.41 -18.10
N GLY A 237 -1.09 23.52 -17.87
CA GLY A 237 -0.46 24.68 -17.25
C GLY A 237 -0.85 24.93 -15.80
N ILE A 238 -1.35 23.90 -15.11
CA ILE A 238 -1.85 24.03 -13.75
C ILE A 238 -0.69 24.06 -12.75
N ASP A 239 -0.65 25.06 -11.88
CA ASP A 239 0.38 25.18 -10.85
C ASP A 239 0.30 24.02 -9.85
N ILE A 240 1.41 23.31 -9.69
CA ILE A 240 1.52 22.16 -8.77
C ILE A 240 1.23 22.59 -7.32
N GLN A 241 1.63 23.79 -6.91
CA GLN A 241 1.41 24.28 -5.54
C GLN A 241 -0.08 24.53 -5.24
N GLN A 242 -0.85 24.96 -6.22
CA GLN A 242 -2.30 25.14 -6.08
C GLN A 242 -3.08 23.83 -6.16
N ILE A 243 -2.55 22.83 -6.86
CA ILE A 243 -3.20 21.55 -7.14
C ILE A 243 -2.65 20.40 -6.27
N GLY A 244 -1.58 20.60 -5.55
CA GLY A 244 -0.97 19.54 -4.74
C GLY A 244 -1.98 18.77 -3.86
N VAL A 245 -3.06 19.43 -3.44
CA VAL A 245 -4.21 18.80 -2.77
C VAL A 245 -5.26 18.32 -3.79
N ALA A 246 -5.44 18.98 -4.95
CA ALA A 246 -6.53 18.69 -5.87
C ALA A 246 -6.24 17.48 -6.81
N GLY A 247 -5.03 17.34 -7.34
CA GLY A 247 -4.71 16.26 -8.28
C GLY A 247 -4.48 14.91 -7.60
N THR A 248 -3.37 14.77 -6.88
CA THR A 248 -3.03 13.53 -6.17
C THR A 248 -3.96 13.29 -4.98
N GLY A 249 -4.37 14.35 -4.28
CA GLY A 249 -5.34 14.27 -3.18
C GLY A 249 -6.68 13.70 -3.63
N LEU A 250 -7.16 14.09 -4.82
CA LEU A 250 -8.41 13.56 -5.39
C LEU A 250 -8.31 12.06 -5.71
N PHE A 251 -7.16 11.63 -6.24
CA PHE A 251 -6.89 10.21 -6.48
C PHE A 251 -6.87 9.40 -5.18
N PHE A 252 -6.18 9.86 -4.14
CA PHE A 252 -6.16 9.18 -2.84
C PHE A 252 -7.50 9.23 -2.11
N LEU A 253 -8.24 10.32 -2.22
CA LEU A 253 -9.61 10.41 -1.71
C LEU A 253 -10.51 9.37 -2.39
N ALA A 254 -10.42 9.24 -3.72
CA ALA A 254 -11.15 8.24 -4.48
C ALA A 254 -10.74 6.80 -4.08
N LEU A 255 -9.44 6.53 -3.88
CA LEU A 255 -8.93 5.28 -3.34
C LEU A 255 -9.58 4.94 -2.00
N MET A 256 -9.60 5.90 -1.07
CA MET A 256 -10.20 5.71 0.25
C MET A 256 -11.71 5.42 0.15
N ILE A 257 -12.45 6.22 -0.62
CA ILE A 257 -13.88 6.01 -0.86
C ILE A 257 -14.12 4.65 -1.52
N GLY A 258 -13.34 4.31 -2.54
CA GLY A 258 -13.46 3.05 -3.26
C GLY A 258 -13.18 1.83 -2.38
N ARG A 259 -12.23 1.89 -1.44
CA ARG A 259 -11.98 0.83 -0.44
C ARG A 259 -13.17 0.62 0.49
N PHE A 260 -13.77 1.71 0.96
CA PHE A 260 -15.00 1.63 1.76
C PHE A 260 -16.16 1.05 0.96
N LEU A 261 -16.42 1.59 -0.24
CA LEU A 261 -17.47 1.09 -1.13
C LEU A 261 -17.23 -0.39 -1.49
N GLY A 262 -15.99 -0.79 -1.70
CA GLY A 262 -15.62 -2.19 -1.95
C GLY A 262 -16.02 -3.11 -0.81
N ALA A 263 -15.77 -2.71 0.44
CA ALA A 263 -16.22 -3.47 1.60
C ALA A 263 -17.74 -3.61 1.69
N VAL A 264 -18.49 -2.63 1.18
CA VAL A 264 -19.95 -2.67 1.10
C VAL A 264 -20.41 -3.55 -0.07
N ILE A 265 -19.87 -3.35 -1.26
CA ILE A 265 -20.25 -4.04 -2.51
C ILE A 265 -19.97 -5.55 -2.41
N LEU A 266 -18.88 -5.96 -1.76
CA LEU A 266 -18.50 -7.36 -1.55
C LEU A 266 -19.48 -8.15 -0.64
N ASN A 267 -20.54 -7.54 -0.12
CA ASN A 267 -21.64 -8.28 0.47
C ASN A 267 -22.61 -8.89 -0.57
N TRP A 268 -22.60 -8.39 -1.81
CA TRP A 268 -23.56 -8.78 -2.86
C TRP A 268 -22.92 -9.43 -4.07
N ILE A 269 -21.65 -9.13 -4.35
CA ILE A 269 -20.95 -9.67 -5.51
C ILE A 269 -19.65 -10.37 -5.10
N SER A 270 -19.24 -11.36 -5.90
CA SER A 270 -18.01 -12.10 -5.63
C SER A 270 -16.75 -11.25 -5.88
N ALA A 271 -15.66 -11.57 -5.18
CA ALA A 271 -14.36 -10.91 -5.35
C ALA A 271 -13.86 -10.94 -6.81
N LYS A 272 -14.11 -12.04 -7.53
CA LYS A 272 -13.70 -12.19 -8.94
C LYS A 272 -14.46 -11.25 -9.87
N VAL A 273 -15.79 -11.13 -9.69
CA VAL A 273 -16.62 -10.18 -10.46
C VAL A 273 -16.21 -8.76 -10.14
N PHE A 274 -16.02 -8.44 -8.86
CA PHE A 274 -15.66 -7.10 -8.45
C PHE A 274 -14.27 -6.68 -8.95
N LEU A 275 -13.31 -7.62 -9.03
CA LEU A 275 -12.00 -7.35 -9.64
C LEU A 275 -12.14 -6.92 -11.11
N VAL A 276 -13.00 -7.59 -11.90
CA VAL A 276 -13.26 -7.18 -13.29
C VAL A 276 -13.85 -5.78 -13.34
N VAL A 277 -14.84 -5.48 -12.52
CA VAL A 277 -15.50 -4.16 -12.49
C VAL A 277 -14.50 -3.06 -12.15
N THR A 278 -13.67 -3.25 -11.11
CA THR A 278 -12.70 -2.24 -10.67
C THR A 278 -11.63 -1.98 -11.72
N VAL A 279 -11.16 -3.02 -12.41
CA VAL A 279 -10.15 -2.87 -13.47
C VAL A 279 -10.74 -2.20 -14.72
N LEU A 280 -11.97 -2.53 -15.11
CA LEU A 280 -12.64 -1.84 -16.21
C LEU A 280 -12.84 -0.35 -15.91
N LEU A 281 -13.23 -0.03 -14.67
CA LEU A 281 -13.34 1.37 -14.22
C LEU A 281 -12.00 2.10 -14.32
N SER A 282 -10.89 1.42 -13.94
CA SER A 282 -9.53 1.96 -14.08
C SER A 282 -9.17 2.24 -15.54
N LEU A 283 -9.51 1.32 -16.46
CA LEU A 283 -9.25 1.50 -17.89
C LEU A 283 -10.05 2.67 -18.48
N ILE A 284 -11.32 2.81 -18.09
CA ILE A 284 -12.15 3.97 -18.50
C ILE A 284 -11.51 5.28 -18.04
N GLY A 285 -11.07 5.34 -16.79
CA GLY A 285 -10.39 6.52 -16.28
C GLY A 285 -9.08 6.81 -17.01
N ILE A 286 -8.24 5.76 -17.25
CA ILE A 286 -7.00 5.93 -18.02
C ILE A 286 -7.28 6.44 -19.45
N ALA A 287 -8.27 5.89 -20.13
CA ALA A 287 -8.65 6.39 -21.46
C ALA A 287 -9.14 7.85 -21.41
N GLY A 288 -9.93 8.21 -20.39
CA GLY A 288 -10.46 9.55 -20.22
C GLY A 288 -9.40 10.62 -19.98
N MET A 289 -8.29 10.30 -19.29
CA MET A 289 -7.23 11.30 -19.06
C MET A 289 -6.55 11.78 -20.35
N PHE A 290 -6.58 10.97 -21.42
CA PHE A 290 -5.98 11.31 -22.72
C PHE A 290 -6.93 12.07 -23.67
N VAL A 291 -8.16 12.39 -23.28
CA VAL A 291 -9.13 13.13 -24.11
C VAL A 291 -8.69 14.57 -24.39
N GLY A 292 -7.72 15.11 -23.62
CA GLY A 292 -7.17 16.45 -23.86
C GLY A 292 -7.98 17.61 -23.27
N GLN A 293 -8.98 17.32 -22.42
CA GLN A 293 -9.76 18.33 -21.69
C GLN A 293 -9.45 18.27 -20.20
N GLN A 294 -9.12 19.41 -19.61
CA GLN A 294 -8.74 19.51 -18.19
C GLN A 294 -9.77 18.90 -17.22
N THR A 295 -11.04 19.26 -17.38
CA THR A 295 -12.12 18.76 -16.51
C THR A 295 -12.27 17.25 -16.63
N ILE A 296 -12.18 16.70 -17.84
CA ILE A 296 -12.26 15.25 -18.07
C ILE A 296 -11.05 14.54 -17.44
N ALA A 297 -9.86 15.11 -17.56
CA ALA A 297 -8.66 14.55 -16.94
C ALA A 297 -8.77 14.49 -15.40
N ILE A 298 -9.26 15.55 -14.75
CA ILE A 298 -9.48 15.60 -13.31
C ILE A 298 -10.51 14.54 -12.87
N ILE A 299 -11.64 14.45 -13.56
CA ILE A 299 -12.67 13.43 -13.31
C ILE A 299 -12.08 12.02 -13.52
N SER A 300 -11.26 11.85 -14.54
CA SER A 300 -10.59 10.59 -14.86
C SER A 300 -9.67 10.13 -13.74
N PHE A 301 -8.92 11.01 -13.11
CA PHE A 301 -8.08 10.64 -11.95
C PHE A 301 -8.91 10.18 -10.76
N PHE A 302 -10.09 10.77 -10.54
CA PHE A 302 -11.01 10.28 -9.52
C PHE A 302 -11.54 8.88 -9.87
N ILE A 303 -11.94 8.65 -11.12
CA ILE A 303 -12.42 7.35 -11.61
C ILE A 303 -11.31 6.29 -11.51
N ILE A 304 -10.07 6.63 -11.88
CA ILE A 304 -8.92 5.73 -11.72
C ILE A 304 -8.74 5.37 -10.25
N GLY A 305 -8.81 6.33 -9.34
CA GLY A 305 -8.69 6.10 -7.91
C GLY A 305 -9.74 5.14 -7.36
N LEU A 306 -11.00 5.30 -7.76
CA LEU A 306 -12.08 4.36 -7.42
C LEU A 306 -11.81 2.95 -7.96
N GLY A 307 -11.33 2.84 -9.20
CA GLY A 307 -10.99 1.57 -9.83
C GLY A 307 -9.80 0.88 -9.15
N PHE A 308 -8.75 1.63 -8.83
CA PHE A 308 -7.55 1.10 -8.18
C PHE A 308 -7.80 0.61 -6.74
N ALA A 309 -8.79 1.16 -6.06
CA ALA A 309 -9.01 1.02 -4.63
C ALA A 309 -8.98 -0.43 -4.11
N ASN A 310 -9.54 -1.36 -4.86
CA ASN A 310 -9.73 -2.74 -4.40
C ASN A 310 -8.90 -3.79 -5.18
N ILE A 311 -8.08 -3.39 -6.14
CA ILE A 311 -7.29 -4.34 -6.95
C ILE A 311 -6.37 -5.17 -6.05
N PHE A 312 -5.59 -4.52 -5.17
CA PHE A 312 -4.68 -5.21 -4.25
C PHE A 312 -5.43 -6.21 -3.33
N PRO A 313 -6.42 -5.78 -2.52
CA PRO A 313 -7.08 -6.71 -1.61
C PRO A 313 -7.81 -7.84 -2.33
N LEU A 314 -8.32 -7.60 -3.55
CA LEU A 314 -9.00 -8.63 -4.34
C LEU A 314 -8.00 -9.65 -4.90
N ILE A 315 -6.90 -9.21 -5.53
CA ILE A 315 -5.86 -10.14 -6.01
C ILE A 315 -5.32 -10.95 -4.84
N PHE A 316 -5.04 -10.31 -3.70
CA PHE A 316 -4.51 -10.97 -2.51
C PHE A 316 -5.50 -12.03 -1.99
N SER A 317 -6.75 -11.65 -1.73
CA SER A 317 -7.75 -12.55 -1.16
C SER A 317 -8.10 -13.71 -2.10
N ILE A 318 -8.28 -13.45 -3.40
CA ILE A 318 -8.55 -14.51 -4.40
C ILE A 318 -7.42 -15.53 -4.45
N THR A 319 -6.16 -15.08 -4.32
CA THR A 319 -5.01 -15.98 -4.35
C THR A 319 -4.92 -16.84 -3.10
N VAL A 320 -5.09 -16.24 -1.93
CA VAL A 320 -5.05 -16.93 -0.64
C VAL A 320 -6.22 -17.91 -0.49
N ASP A 321 -7.43 -17.51 -0.90
CA ASP A 321 -8.60 -18.39 -0.83
C ASP A 321 -8.50 -19.61 -1.76
N LYS A 322 -7.71 -19.51 -2.83
CA LYS A 322 -7.46 -20.65 -3.74
C LYS A 322 -6.45 -21.67 -3.20
N MET A 323 -5.56 -21.24 -2.31
CA MET A 323 -4.50 -22.09 -1.73
C MET A 323 -4.34 -21.76 -0.23
N PRO A 324 -5.38 -22.03 0.57
CA PRO A 324 -5.42 -21.62 1.98
C PRO A 324 -4.34 -22.29 2.83
N GLU A 325 -3.90 -23.49 2.45
CA GLU A 325 -2.83 -24.26 3.09
C GLU A 325 -1.43 -23.63 2.90
N ARG A 326 -1.29 -22.63 2.02
CA ARG A 326 -0.04 -21.94 1.70
C ARG A 326 -0.11 -20.44 2.00
N THR A 327 -1.06 -20.02 2.86
CA THR A 327 -1.35 -18.60 3.15
C THR A 327 -0.12 -17.80 3.58
N ASN A 328 0.73 -18.36 4.44
CA ASN A 328 1.91 -17.68 4.97
C ASN A 328 2.98 -17.45 3.89
N GLU A 329 3.24 -18.44 3.04
CA GLU A 329 4.19 -18.34 1.93
C GLU A 329 3.67 -17.38 0.85
N LEU A 330 2.38 -17.49 0.48
CA LEU A 330 1.73 -16.59 -0.47
C LEU A 330 1.76 -15.15 0.02
N SER A 331 1.45 -14.93 1.32
CA SER A 331 1.52 -13.59 1.89
C SER A 331 2.92 -12.99 1.77
N GLY A 332 3.96 -13.75 2.10
CA GLY A 332 5.35 -13.30 1.94
C GLY A 332 5.66 -12.90 0.49
N LEU A 333 5.28 -13.73 -0.49
CA LEU A 333 5.51 -13.46 -1.91
C LEU A 333 4.72 -12.26 -2.45
N MET A 334 3.45 -12.16 -2.07
CA MET A 334 2.56 -11.11 -2.58
C MET A 334 2.90 -9.75 -1.96
N VAL A 335 3.32 -9.73 -0.69
CA VAL A 335 3.81 -8.50 -0.04
C VAL A 335 5.19 -8.12 -0.58
N MET A 336 6.06 -9.08 -0.91
CA MET A 336 7.32 -8.78 -1.61
C MET A 336 7.07 -8.05 -2.93
N ALA A 337 6.02 -8.39 -3.66
CA ALA A 337 5.68 -7.76 -4.93
C ALA A 337 5.34 -6.26 -4.81
N ILE A 338 5.06 -5.75 -3.61
CA ILE A 338 4.83 -4.31 -3.36
C ILE A 338 6.06 -3.47 -3.77
N VAL A 339 7.24 -4.09 -3.82
CA VAL A 339 8.46 -3.44 -4.34
C VAL A 339 8.29 -2.90 -5.78
N GLY A 340 7.28 -3.30 -6.53
CA GLY A 340 6.91 -2.69 -7.81
C GLY A 340 6.77 -1.17 -7.75
N GLY A 341 6.36 -0.63 -6.58
CA GLY A 341 6.32 0.80 -6.31
C GLY A 341 7.68 1.50 -6.31
N ALA A 342 8.78 0.76 -6.16
CA ALA A 342 10.13 1.30 -6.31
C ALA A 342 10.64 1.28 -7.76
N PHE A 343 10.10 0.40 -8.61
CA PHE A 343 10.65 0.17 -9.95
C PHE A 343 9.88 0.85 -11.09
N LEU A 344 8.55 0.85 -11.07
CA LEU A 344 7.77 1.41 -12.18
C LEU A 344 7.85 2.94 -12.30
N PRO A 345 7.82 3.73 -11.20
CA PRO A 345 7.92 5.19 -11.33
C PRO A 345 9.21 5.68 -11.98
N PRO A 346 10.41 5.15 -11.67
CA PRO A 346 11.62 5.51 -12.42
C PRO A 346 11.54 5.15 -13.90
N LEU A 347 10.93 4.01 -14.25
CA LEU A 347 10.70 3.62 -15.64
C LEU A 347 9.79 4.61 -16.37
N MET A 348 8.70 5.02 -15.72
CA MET A 348 7.82 6.08 -16.24
C MET A 348 8.59 7.40 -16.41
N GLY A 349 9.41 7.77 -15.42
CA GLY A 349 10.23 8.99 -15.48
C GLY A 349 11.19 8.99 -16.65
N ILE A 350 11.92 7.89 -16.88
CA ILE A 350 12.81 7.75 -18.03
C ILE A 350 12.05 7.93 -19.34
N VAL A 351 10.90 7.30 -19.52
CA VAL A 351 10.09 7.46 -20.72
C VAL A 351 9.63 8.91 -20.86
N ALA A 352 9.20 9.54 -19.76
CA ALA A 352 8.75 10.93 -19.77
C ALA A 352 9.86 11.91 -20.13
N ASP A 353 11.08 11.71 -19.65
CA ASP A 353 12.24 12.58 -19.93
C ASP A 353 12.64 12.55 -21.42
N TYR A 354 12.52 11.39 -22.08
CA TYR A 354 12.82 11.26 -23.52
C TYR A 354 11.66 11.63 -24.46
N THR A 355 10.44 11.79 -23.91
CA THR A 355 9.24 11.99 -24.74
C THR A 355 8.32 13.07 -24.16
N SER A 356 7.38 12.66 -23.31
CA SER A 356 6.49 13.54 -22.54
C SER A 356 5.91 12.76 -21.36
N ILE A 357 5.43 13.49 -20.35
CA ILE A 357 4.76 12.87 -19.21
C ILE A 357 3.51 12.07 -19.63
N ALA A 358 2.78 12.54 -20.65
CA ALA A 358 1.63 11.83 -21.18
C ALA A 358 2.01 10.45 -21.76
N ILE A 359 3.14 10.37 -22.50
CA ILE A 359 3.67 9.09 -22.99
C ILE A 359 4.20 8.24 -21.84
N GLY A 360 4.81 8.83 -20.81
CA GLY A 360 5.21 8.13 -19.58
C GLY A 360 4.05 7.37 -18.94
N PHE A 361 2.82 7.92 -18.98
CA PHE A 361 1.62 7.25 -18.45
C PHE A 361 1.21 5.98 -19.21
N LEU A 362 1.82 5.66 -20.34
CA LEU A 362 1.64 4.35 -20.98
C LEU A 362 2.20 3.21 -20.10
N ILE A 363 3.19 3.48 -19.24
CA ILE A 363 3.73 2.47 -18.32
C ILE A 363 2.64 1.96 -17.34
N PRO A 364 1.98 2.83 -16.53
CA PRO A 364 0.87 2.37 -15.70
C PRO A 364 -0.33 1.87 -16.52
N ALA A 365 -0.59 2.39 -17.71
CA ALA A 365 -1.65 1.89 -18.59
C ALA A 365 -1.42 0.43 -19.01
N LEU A 366 -0.19 0.07 -19.40
CA LEU A 366 0.18 -1.31 -19.73
C LEU A 366 0.07 -2.23 -18.51
N ALA A 367 0.43 -1.74 -17.33
CA ALA A 367 0.23 -2.49 -16.08
C ALA A 367 -1.25 -2.81 -15.84
N VAL A 368 -2.14 -1.84 -16.03
CA VAL A 368 -3.59 -2.03 -15.87
C VAL A 368 -4.16 -2.95 -16.95
N LEU A 369 -3.66 -2.92 -18.18
CA LEU A 369 -4.04 -3.87 -19.23
C LEU A 369 -3.68 -5.32 -18.84
N TYR A 370 -2.50 -5.54 -18.27
CA TYR A 370 -2.13 -6.84 -17.72
C TYR A 370 -3.09 -7.30 -16.62
N ILE A 371 -3.39 -6.40 -15.66
CA ILE A 371 -4.32 -6.70 -14.56
C ILE A 371 -5.73 -6.97 -15.10
N SER A 372 -6.14 -6.30 -16.17
CA SER A 372 -7.41 -6.56 -16.86
C SER A 372 -7.45 -7.98 -17.40
N TRP A 373 -6.42 -8.38 -18.16
CA TRP A 373 -6.30 -9.75 -18.64
C TRP A 373 -6.32 -10.78 -17.50
N LEU A 374 -5.58 -10.50 -16.40
CA LEU A 374 -5.55 -11.34 -15.21
C LEU A 374 -6.93 -11.48 -14.57
N SER A 375 -7.70 -10.37 -14.48
CA SER A 375 -9.04 -10.36 -13.89
C SER A 375 -10.02 -11.23 -14.69
N PHE A 376 -10.02 -11.11 -16.03
CA PHE A 376 -10.86 -11.93 -16.89
C PHE A 376 -10.48 -13.40 -16.85
N LYS A 377 -9.18 -13.73 -16.76
CA LYS A 377 -8.72 -15.12 -16.60
C LYS A 377 -9.21 -15.73 -15.29
N ASN A 378 -9.17 -14.98 -14.17
CA ASN A 378 -9.70 -15.43 -12.88
C ASN A 378 -11.23 -15.58 -12.89
N TYR A 379 -11.94 -14.70 -13.60
CA TYR A 379 -13.39 -14.78 -13.75
C TYR A 379 -13.82 -16.05 -14.50
N ARG A 380 -13.14 -16.41 -15.59
CA ARG A 380 -13.44 -17.61 -16.40
C ARG A 380 -13.07 -18.93 -15.72
N SER A 381 -12.26 -18.88 -14.66
CA SER A 381 -11.83 -20.07 -13.90
C SER A 381 -12.77 -20.36 -12.72
N ALA A 382 -13.94 -19.78 -12.70
CA ALA A 382 -14.94 -19.91 -11.64
C ALA A 382 -15.93 -21.07 -11.91
#